data_6d24270baf8178573e96907666b3e984
#
_entry.id   6d24270baf8178573e96907666b3e984
#
_cell.length_a   1.000
_cell.length_b   1.000
_cell.length_c   1.000
_cell.angle_alpha   90.00
_cell.angle_beta   90.00
_cell.angle_gamma   90.00
#
_symmetry.space_group_name_H-M   'P 1'
#
loop_
_entity.id
_entity.type
_entity.pdbx_description
1 polymer ?
#
loop_
_entity_poly.entity_id
_entity_poly.type
_entity_poly.pdbx_seq_one_letter_code
_entity_poly.pdbx_strand_id
1 'polypeptide(L)'
;MNKIISIIALLLILPIFKVEAYDFVIDEITYNFTKEHGTVEVSGLREFLNLEPGDRNSSLPLVVNIPPVVTYKDNKYDVVSIGYAAFQGCRKVTEIKIPSTVREIGEFAFENCSKLEIINIPDSVKMIGRCTFFHCIYNHRTTKTNQKYPSV
;
A
#
# COMPACT_ATOMS: atom_id res chain seq x y z
N MET A 1 38.24 38.17 3.42
CA MET A 1 38.15 36.75 3.89
C MET A 1 36.79 36.56 4.51
N ASN A 2 36.05 35.52 4.08
CA ASN A 2 34.86 34.94 4.68
C ASN A 2 33.47 35.52 4.35
N LYS A 3 33.13 35.58 3.06
CA LYS A 3 31.71 35.60 2.64
C LYS A 3 31.21 34.27 1.98
N ILE A 4 32.09 33.30 1.88
CA ILE A 4 31.78 32.00 1.19
C ILE A 4 31.23 30.93 2.16
N ILE A 5 31.48 31.07 3.45
CA ILE A 5 31.05 30.10 4.47
C ILE A 5 29.54 30.21 4.78
N SER A 6 28.92 31.36 4.49
CA SER A 6 27.52 31.60 4.82
C SER A 6 26.51 30.95 3.86
N ILE A 7 26.92 30.57 2.64
CA ILE A 7 26.02 29.98 1.64
C ILE A 7 25.89 28.45 1.81
N ILE A 8 26.96 27.81 2.26
CA ILE A 8 26.96 26.36 2.52
C ILE A 8 26.15 26.00 3.78
N ALA A 9 26.20 26.90 4.81
CA ALA A 9 25.39 26.69 6.01
C ALA A 9 23.89 26.92 5.80
N LEU A 10 23.51 27.74 4.81
CA LEU A 10 22.10 27.99 4.48
C LEU A 10 21.47 26.83 3.67
N LEU A 11 22.28 26.04 2.96
CA LEU A 11 21.81 24.86 2.22
C LEU A 11 21.55 23.64 3.11
N LEU A 12 22.07 23.64 4.35
CA LEU A 12 21.88 22.56 5.33
C LEU A 12 20.64 22.74 6.23
N ILE A 13 19.91 23.86 6.10
CA ILE A 13 18.71 24.17 6.90
C ILE A 13 17.44 24.16 6.03
N LEU A 14 17.52 23.71 4.79
CA LEU A 14 16.31 23.39 4.08
C LEU A 14 15.71 22.16 4.79
N PRO A 15 14.47 22.24 5.32
CA PRO A 15 13.80 21.05 5.78
C PRO A 15 13.85 20.10 4.59
N ILE A 16 14.38 18.90 4.79
CA ILE A 16 14.20 17.81 3.84
C ILE A 16 12.69 17.64 3.78
N PHE A 17 12.05 18.27 2.80
CA PHE A 17 10.67 18.01 2.50
C PHE A 17 10.65 16.53 2.12
N LYS A 18 10.28 15.69 3.10
CA LYS A 18 9.93 14.32 2.83
C LYS A 18 8.74 14.40 1.89
N VAL A 19 8.97 14.18 0.61
CA VAL A 19 7.88 14.04 -0.35
C VAL A 19 7.14 12.79 0.10
N GLU A 20 6.04 12.97 0.79
CA GLU A 20 5.17 11.85 1.12
C GLU A 20 4.54 11.36 -0.19
N ALA A 21 4.70 10.07 -0.46
CA ALA A 21 4.20 9.46 -1.68
C ALA A 21 2.69 9.16 -1.59
N TYR A 22 1.96 9.84 -0.73
CA TYR A 22 0.53 9.67 -0.49
C TYR A 22 -0.11 10.99 -0.05
N ASP A 23 -1.43 11.12 -0.23
CA ASP A 23 -2.18 12.33 0.12
C ASP A 23 -2.56 12.37 1.61
N PHE A 24 -2.92 11.22 2.21
CA PHE A 24 -3.25 11.12 3.64
C PHE A 24 -3.14 9.69 4.19
N VAL A 25 -3.24 9.56 5.51
CA VAL A 25 -3.15 8.29 6.26
C VAL A 25 -4.36 8.13 7.17
N ILE A 26 -4.93 6.93 7.23
CA ILE A 26 -5.94 6.51 8.20
C ILE A 26 -5.60 5.09 8.63
N ASP A 27 -5.55 4.83 9.95
CA ASP A 27 -5.26 3.52 10.54
C ASP A 27 -4.03 2.84 9.93
N GLU A 28 -2.93 3.61 9.78
CA GLU A 28 -1.65 3.20 9.19
C GLU A 28 -1.70 2.84 7.69
N ILE A 29 -2.86 2.92 7.06
CA ILE A 29 -3.00 2.77 5.61
C ILE A 29 -2.88 4.14 4.95
N THR A 30 -2.06 4.22 3.91
CA THR A 30 -1.86 5.43 3.12
C THR A 30 -2.78 5.43 1.90
N TYR A 31 -3.29 6.61 1.55
CA TYR A 31 -4.27 6.79 0.48
C TYR A 31 -3.89 7.93 -0.45
N ASN A 32 -4.21 7.77 -1.73
CA ASN A 32 -4.18 8.84 -2.74
C ASN A 32 -5.58 9.11 -3.27
N PHE A 33 -5.87 10.38 -3.56
CA PHE A 33 -7.08 10.71 -4.30
C PHE A 33 -6.99 10.20 -5.73
N THR A 34 -8.08 9.64 -6.21
CA THR A 34 -8.16 9.24 -7.62
C THR A 34 -8.69 10.39 -8.48
N LYS A 35 -8.74 10.19 -9.80
CA LYS A 35 -9.35 11.16 -10.72
C LYS A 35 -10.88 11.20 -10.62
N GLU A 36 -11.48 10.13 -10.09
CA GLU A 36 -12.92 10.03 -9.86
C GLU A 36 -13.26 10.74 -8.55
N HIS A 37 -14.17 11.73 -8.61
CA HIS A 37 -14.56 12.48 -7.42
C HIS A 37 -15.13 11.58 -6.31
N GLY A 38 -14.71 11.80 -5.06
CA GLY A 38 -15.18 11.03 -3.91
C GLY A 38 -14.58 9.64 -3.79
N THR A 39 -13.48 9.35 -4.51
CA THR A 39 -12.81 8.06 -4.45
C THR A 39 -11.32 8.17 -4.16
N VAL A 40 -10.78 7.09 -3.56
CA VAL A 40 -9.36 6.97 -3.22
C VAL A 40 -8.84 5.59 -3.59
N GLU A 41 -7.53 5.52 -3.79
CA GLU A 41 -6.78 4.28 -3.86
C GLU A 41 -5.94 4.06 -2.59
N VAL A 42 -5.72 2.83 -2.21
CA VAL A 42 -4.71 2.47 -1.22
C VAL A 42 -3.34 2.60 -1.87
N SER A 43 -2.47 3.43 -1.30
CA SER A 43 -1.10 3.61 -1.79
C SER A 43 -0.06 2.84 -0.99
N GLY A 44 -0.39 2.36 0.23
CA GLY A 44 0.53 1.53 1.02
C GLY A 44 0.22 1.47 2.51
N LEU A 45 1.23 1.11 3.28
CA LEU A 45 1.25 1.14 4.74
C LEU A 45 2.28 2.15 5.23
N ARG A 46 1.89 3.01 6.17
CA ARG A 46 2.77 4.02 6.75
C ARG A 46 3.98 3.42 7.45
N GLU A 47 3.79 2.34 8.20
CA GLU A 47 4.87 1.65 8.91
C GLU A 47 5.98 1.18 7.95
N PHE A 48 5.61 0.84 6.73
CA PHE A 48 6.54 0.38 5.71
C PHE A 48 7.46 1.49 5.19
N LEU A 49 6.97 2.74 5.21
CA LEU A 49 7.72 3.92 4.81
C LEU A 49 8.69 4.42 5.89
N ASN A 50 8.50 3.99 7.15
CA ASN A 50 9.29 4.44 8.31
C ASN A 50 10.19 3.36 8.92
N LEU A 51 10.31 2.16 8.32
CA LEU A 51 11.18 1.13 8.85
C LEU A 51 12.65 1.54 8.67
N GLU A 52 13.30 1.91 9.78
CA GLU A 52 14.76 1.94 9.85
C GLU A 52 15.33 0.59 9.39
N PRO A 53 16.48 0.59 8.67
CA PRO A 53 17.10 -0.64 8.18
C PRO A 53 17.62 -1.50 9.34
N GLY A 54 16.77 -2.17 10.06
CA GLY A 54 17.14 -3.00 11.23
C GLY A 54 15.96 -3.61 11.96
N ASP A 55 14.78 -2.99 11.93
CA ASP A 55 13.61 -3.47 12.67
C ASP A 55 12.77 -4.47 11.85
N ARG A 56 13.44 -5.46 11.27
CA ARG A 56 12.81 -6.55 10.51
C ARG A 56 12.22 -7.65 11.38
N ASN A 57 12.17 -7.47 12.71
CA ASN A 57 12.00 -8.60 13.63
C ASN A 57 10.77 -8.55 14.54
N SER A 58 9.75 -7.75 14.25
CA SER A 58 8.48 -7.96 14.93
C SER A 58 7.85 -9.24 14.38
N SER A 59 7.78 -10.27 15.21
CA SER A 59 7.32 -11.62 14.87
C SER A 59 5.80 -11.77 14.89
N LEU A 60 5.05 -10.68 15.09
CA LEU A 60 3.60 -10.73 15.14
C LEU A 60 3.02 -10.73 13.71
N PRO A 61 2.04 -11.59 13.44
CA PRO A 61 1.29 -11.58 12.18
C PRO A 61 0.55 -10.26 12.04
N LEU A 62 0.71 -9.60 10.89
CA LEU A 62 0.00 -8.36 10.58
C LEU A 62 -1.20 -8.66 9.68
N VAL A 63 -2.38 -8.36 10.19
CA VAL A 63 -3.63 -8.44 9.42
C VAL A 63 -4.01 -7.04 8.96
N VAL A 64 -4.13 -6.83 7.67
CA VAL A 64 -4.55 -5.56 7.06
C VAL A 64 -6.02 -5.64 6.69
N ASN A 65 -6.85 -4.79 7.30
CA ASN A 65 -8.25 -4.64 6.94
C ASN A 65 -8.42 -3.33 6.17
N ILE A 66 -8.65 -3.42 4.86
CA ILE A 66 -8.92 -2.24 4.04
C ILE A 66 -10.41 -1.89 4.18
N PRO A 67 -10.77 -0.69 4.68
CA PRO A 67 -12.16 -0.30 4.82
C PRO A 67 -12.78 0.04 3.43
N PRO A 68 -14.09 -0.15 3.26
CA PRO A 68 -14.77 0.22 2.00
C PRO A 68 -14.87 1.73 1.80
N VAL A 69 -14.89 2.50 2.90
CA VAL A 69 -15.03 3.95 2.92
C VAL A 69 -14.09 4.52 3.96
N VAL A 70 -13.45 5.61 3.67
CA VAL A 70 -12.63 6.39 4.61
C VAL A 70 -13.16 7.81 4.74
N THR A 71 -12.92 8.43 5.90
CA THR A 71 -13.32 9.83 6.15
C THR A 71 -12.06 10.67 6.32
N TYR A 72 -11.92 11.70 5.50
CA TYR A 72 -10.80 12.64 5.59
C TYR A 72 -11.33 14.09 5.47
N LYS A 73 -11.02 14.95 6.44
CA LYS A 73 -11.50 16.34 6.55
C LYS A 73 -13.03 16.45 6.33
N ASP A 74 -13.78 15.65 7.11
CA ASP A 74 -15.25 15.60 7.12
C ASP A 74 -15.92 15.09 5.81
N ASN A 75 -15.13 14.69 4.82
CA ASN A 75 -15.64 14.09 3.59
C ASN A 75 -15.42 12.59 3.58
N LYS A 76 -16.37 11.86 3.00
CA LYS A 76 -16.29 10.41 2.80
C LYS A 76 -15.77 10.10 1.40
N TYR A 77 -14.91 9.08 1.33
CA TYR A 77 -14.30 8.61 0.09
C TYR A 77 -14.42 7.10 -0.01
N ASP A 78 -14.92 6.61 -1.11
CA ASP A 78 -14.97 5.18 -1.41
C ASP A 78 -13.56 4.68 -1.77
N VAL A 79 -13.14 3.56 -1.18
CA VAL A 79 -11.87 2.90 -1.52
C VAL A 79 -12.12 2.00 -2.72
N VAL A 80 -11.66 2.42 -3.90
CA VAL A 80 -12.01 1.75 -5.18
C VAL A 80 -10.86 0.98 -5.82
N SER A 81 -9.62 1.20 -5.38
CA SER A 81 -8.45 0.52 -5.93
C SER A 81 -7.35 0.32 -4.90
N ILE A 82 -6.48 -0.64 -5.20
CA ILE A 82 -5.17 -0.83 -4.57
C ILE A 82 -4.14 -0.40 -5.62
N GLY A 83 -3.33 0.59 -5.28
CA GLY A 83 -2.42 1.24 -6.22
C GLY A 83 -1.20 0.39 -6.60
N TYR A 84 -0.38 0.96 -7.48
CA TYR A 84 0.90 0.40 -7.89
C TYR A 84 1.80 0.15 -6.68
N ALA A 85 2.32 -1.08 -6.55
CA ALA A 85 3.27 -1.49 -5.51
C ALA A 85 2.82 -1.18 -4.05
N ALA A 86 1.52 -0.99 -3.79
CA ALA A 86 0.99 -0.52 -2.50
C ALA A 86 1.47 -1.34 -1.29
N PHE A 87 1.56 -2.65 -1.40
CA PHE A 87 2.06 -3.55 -0.35
C PHE A 87 3.33 -4.29 -0.77
N GLN A 88 4.04 -3.80 -1.79
CA GLN A 88 5.27 -4.42 -2.27
C GLN A 88 6.28 -4.61 -1.13
N GLY A 89 6.75 -5.83 -0.95
CA GLY A 89 7.75 -6.16 0.08
C GLY A 89 7.20 -6.19 1.51
N CYS A 90 5.89 -6.16 1.73
CA CYS A 90 5.25 -6.27 3.04
C CYS A 90 5.42 -7.69 3.63
N ARG A 91 6.63 -8.00 4.08
CA ARG A 91 7.02 -9.34 4.55
C ARG A 91 6.42 -9.77 5.89
N LYS A 92 5.75 -8.86 6.60
CA LYS A 92 5.10 -9.14 7.90
C LYS A 92 3.60 -9.38 7.75
N VAL A 93 3.00 -8.94 6.64
CA VAL A 93 1.58 -9.08 6.36
C VAL A 93 1.27 -10.55 6.09
N THR A 94 0.35 -11.11 6.86
CA THR A 94 -0.11 -12.50 6.75
C THR A 94 -1.50 -12.61 6.16
N GLU A 95 -2.33 -11.58 6.36
CA GLU A 95 -3.70 -11.54 5.84
C GLU A 95 -4.05 -10.14 5.34
N ILE A 96 -4.74 -10.07 4.20
CA ILE A 96 -5.31 -8.82 3.67
C ILE A 96 -6.78 -9.04 3.36
N LYS A 97 -7.64 -8.18 3.92
CA LYS A 97 -9.07 -8.14 3.63
C LYS A 97 -9.37 -6.98 2.70
N ILE A 98 -9.78 -7.31 1.47
CA ILE A 98 -10.11 -6.35 0.42
C ILE A 98 -11.63 -6.16 0.40
N PRO A 99 -12.15 -4.92 0.49
CA PRO A 99 -13.58 -4.68 0.47
C PRO A 99 -14.18 -4.81 -0.94
N SER A 100 -15.50 -5.04 -1.00
CA SER A 100 -16.23 -5.18 -2.27
C SER A 100 -16.37 -3.88 -3.07
N THR A 101 -15.90 -2.76 -2.56
CA THR A 101 -15.80 -1.50 -3.30
C THR A 101 -14.61 -1.46 -4.26
N VAL A 102 -13.57 -2.28 -4.01
CA VAL A 102 -12.37 -2.34 -4.85
C VAL A 102 -12.68 -3.00 -6.19
N ARG A 103 -12.30 -2.32 -7.28
CA ARG A 103 -12.49 -2.72 -8.68
C ARG A 103 -11.19 -3.07 -9.38
N GLU A 104 -10.06 -2.56 -8.87
CA GLU A 104 -8.75 -2.70 -9.49
C GLU A 104 -7.66 -2.93 -8.44
N ILE A 105 -6.69 -3.81 -8.79
CA ILE A 105 -5.47 -4.04 -8.04
C ILE A 105 -4.30 -3.77 -8.99
N GLY A 106 -3.43 -2.85 -8.60
CA GLY A 106 -2.32 -2.36 -9.42
C GLY A 106 -1.21 -3.38 -9.63
N GLU A 107 -0.31 -3.05 -10.56
CA GLU A 107 0.90 -3.85 -10.80
C GLU A 107 1.77 -3.89 -9.54
N PHE A 108 2.41 -5.04 -9.28
CA PHE A 108 3.30 -5.28 -8.14
C PHE A 108 2.66 -5.07 -6.76
N ALA A 109 1.33 -4.91 -6.66
CA ALA A 109 0.66 -4.47 -5.44
C ALA A 109 1.01 -5.31 -4.21
N PHE A 110 1.23 -6.61 -4.35
CA PHE A 110 1.62 -7.54 -3.28
C PHE A 110 2.93 -8.27 -3.56
N GLU A 111 3.74 -7.78 -4.50
CA GLU A 111 5.02 -8.38 -4.83
C GLU A 111 5.90 -8.53 -3.58
N ASN A 112 6.59 -9.68 -3.46
CA ASN A 112 7.48 -9.98 -2.33
C ASN A 112 6.80 -9.97 -0.93
N CYS A 113 5.47 -10.15 -0.84
CA CYS A 113 4.76 -10.38 0.41
C CYS A 113 4.99 -11.82 0.88
N SER A 114 6.21 -12.11 1.37
CA SER A 114 6.68 -13.48 1.62
C SER A 114 5.97 -14.21 2.76
N LYS A 115 5.15 -13.54 3.57
CA LYS A 115 4.33 -14.16 4.64
C LYS A 115 2.83 -14.07 4.37
N LEU A 116 2.41 -13.55 3.22
CA LEU A 116 1.00 -13.42 2.90
C LEU A 116 0.39 -14.81 2.64
N GLU A 117 -0.45 -15.26 3.56
CA GLU A 117 -1.09 -16.57 3.54
C GLU A 117 -2.56 -16.50 3.12
N ILE A 118 -3.22 -15.40 3.50
CA ILE A 118 -4.66 -15.23 3.28
C ILE A 118 -4.93 -13.91 2.57
N ILE A 119 -5.54 -14.00 1.41
CA ILE A 119 -6.08 -12.85 0.70
C ILE A 119 -7.42 -13.24 0.07
N ASN A 120 -8.46 -12.45 0.36
CA ASN A 120 -9.76 -12.61 -0.27
C ASN A 120 -9.94 -11.51 -1.33
N ILE A 121 -9.94 -11.91 -2.59
CA ILE A 121 -10.18 -11.00 -3.72
C ILE A 121 -11.67 -11.02 -4.03
N PRO A 122 -12.42 -9.92 -3.84
CA PRO A 122 -13.85 -9.89 -4.07
C PRO A 122 -14.18 -9.92 -5.57
N ASP A 123 -15.40 -10.38 -5.92
CA ASP A 123 -15.88 -10.46 -7.30
C ASP A 123 -16.01 -9.09 -7.99
N SER A 124 -15.97 -8.00 -7.21
CA SER A 124 -15.96 -6.64 -7.73
C SER A 124 -14.66 -6.30 -8.46
N VAL A 125 -13.55 -6.99 -8.16
CA VAL A 125 -12.26 -6.74 -8.82
C VAL A 125 -12.33 -7.20 -10.27
N LYS A 126 -12.15 -6.26 -11.21
CA LYS A 126 -12.21 -6.49 -12.65
C LYS A 126 -10.83 -6.54 -13.30
N MET A 127 -9.83 -5.90 -12.67
CA MET A 127 -8.47 -5.85 -13.17
C MET A 127 -7.48 -6.17 -12.06
N ILE A 128 -6.49 -7.00 -12.39
CA ILE A 128 -5.31 -7.27 -11.57
C ILE A 128 -4.09 -7.01 -12.45
N GLY A 129 -3.21 -6.17 -11.96
CA GLY A 129 -1.99 -5.77 -12.65
C GLY A 129 -0.98 -6.90 -12.78
N ARG A 130 0.08 -6.65 -13.53
CA ARG A 130 1.17 -7.61 -13.75
C ARG A 130 1.96 -7.82 -12.46
N CYS A 131 2.49 -9.02 -12.26
CA CYS A 131 3.36 -9.36 -11.14
C CYS A 131 2.77 -9.03 -9.75
N THR A 132 1.44 -8.89 -9.63
CA THR A 132 0.76 -8.50 -8.39
C THR A 132 1.13 -9.40 -7.21
N PHE A 133 1.29 -10.71 -7.43
CA PHE A 133 1.62 -11.71 -6.40
C PHE A 133 2.99 -12.36 -6.62
N PHE A 134 3.88 -11.72 -7.36
CA PHE A 134 5.19 -12.28 -7.62
C PHE A 134 5.99 -12.43 -6.32
N HIS A 135 6.63 -13.59 -6.13
CA HIS A 135 7.35 -13.95 -4.89
C HIS A 135 6.51 -13.92 -3.59
N CYS A 136 5.19 -14.10 -3.67
CA CYS A 136 4.39 -14.45 -2.51
C CYS A 136 4.50 -15.95 -2.23
N ILE A 137 4.59 -16.35 -0.93
CA ILE A 137 4.43 -17.78 -0.57
C ILE A 137 2.93 -18.08 -0.61
N TYR A 138 2.45 -18.41 -1.79
CA TYR A 138 1.04 -18.67 -2.01
C TYR A 138 0.73 -20.12 -1.65
N ASN A 139 0.38 -20.39 -0.40
CA ASN A 139 -0.29 -21.64 -0.04
C ASN A 139 -1.77 -21.49 -0.38
N HIS A 140 -2.21 -22.18 -1.44
CA HIS A 140 -3.55 -22.23 -2.01
C HIS A 140 -4.71 -22.41 -0.98
N ARG A 141 -4.99 -21.40 -0.19
CA ARG A 141 -6.27 -21.28 0.53
C ARG A 141 -7.03 -20.05 0.05
N THR A 142 -7.20 -19.94 -1.25
CA THR A 142 -8.22 -19.06 -1.81
C THR A 142 -9.58 -19.69 -1.54
N THR A 143 -10.34 -19.09 -0.64
CA THR A 143 -11.77 -19.36 -0.59
C THR A 143 -12.37 -18.90 -1.92
N LYS A 144 -12.68 -19.89 -2.78
CA LYS A 144 -13.54 -19.81 -3.96
C LYS A 144 -13.63 -18.45 -4.66
N THR A 145 -12.70 -18.20 -5.56
CA THR A 145 -13.03 -17.49 -6.79
C THR A 145 -12.44 -18.30 -7.95
N ASN A 146 -13.30 -18.62 -8.91
CA ASN A 146 -12.93 -19.33 -10.12
C ASN A 146 -11.70 -18.71 -10.76
N GLN A 147 -10.70 -19.53 -11.02
CA GLN A 147 -9.52 -19.22 -11.81
C GLN A 147 -9.89 -18.35 -13.03
N LYS A 148 -9.63 -17.07 -12.96
CA LYS A 148 -9.71 -16.16 -14.11
C LYS A 148 -8.39 -15.44 -14.36
N TYR A 149 -7.33 -15.77 -13.59
CA TYR A 149 -6.05 -15.08 -13.71
C TYR A 149 -4.95 -16.09 -14.03
N PRO A 150 -4.16 -15.85 -15.09
CA PRO A 150 -3.10 -16.75 -15.47
C PRO A 150 -2.01 -16.75 -14.41
N SER A 151 -1.65 -17.96 -13.96
CA SER A 151 -0.39 -18.21 -13.24
C SER A 151 0.77 -17.82 -14.15
N VAL A 152 1.62 -16.89 -13.70
CA VAL A 152 2.93 -16.65 -14.28
C VAL A 152 3.98 -17.15 -13.31
#